data_57644c43b40b5bd2a03dbb851fb97d45
#
_entry.id   57644c43b40b5bd2a03dbb851fb97d45
#
_cell.length_a   1.000
_cell.length_b   1.000
_cell.length_c   1.000
_cell.angle_alpha   90.00
_cell.angle_beta   90.00
_cell.angle_gamma   90.00
#
_symmetry.space_group_name_H-M   'P 1'
#
loop_
_entity.id
_entity.type
_entity.pdbx_description
1 polymer ?
#
loop_
_entity_poly.entity_id
_entity_poly.type
_entity_poly.pdbx_seq_one_letter_code
_entity_poly.pdbx_strand_id
1 'polypeptide(L)'
;DRRQRQMCIRDRLKIGWTADGRITDVSREVEVEYDPQTPVSMNCWGCPPELMEEFQPRFIHFLEHMEDPLKSEFLLPEMIGDLLHEGCAEVTVLPVHNKWYGVTYREDHEKVAAAMAALTADGLYPEKLK
;
A
#
# COMPACT_ATOMS: atom_id res chain seq x y z
N ASP A 1 -6.89 5.71 -9.62
CA ASP A 1 -6.49 5.34 -10.96
C ASP A 1 -6.15 3.84 -11.02
N ARG A 2 -6.67 3.13 -12.03
CA ARG A 2 -6.58 1.66 -12.16
C ARG A 2 -5.15 1.10 -12.12
N ARG A 3 -4.17 1.83 -12.64
CA ARG A 3 -2.78 1.36 -12.74
C ARG A 3 -2.01 1.41 -11.42
N GLN A 4 -2.29 2.39 -10.58
CA GLN A 4 -1.61 2.55 -9.29
C GLN A 4 -2.09 1.54 -8.25
N ARG A 5 -3.37 1.14 -8.32
CA ARG A 5 -3.89 0.06 -7.48
C ARG A 5 -3.26 -1.29 -7.81
N GLN A 6 -2.81 -1.50 -9.05
CA GLN A 6 -2.15 -2.74 -9.46
C GLN A 6 -0.72 -2.88 -8.95
N MET A 7 -0.01 -1.79 -8.64
CA MET A 7 1.39 -1.86 -8.20
C MET A 7 1.59 -2.14 -6.72
N CYS A 8 0.69 -1.66 -5.85
CA CYS A 8 0.75 -1.96 -4.42
C CYS A 8 0.18 -3.34 -4.07
N ILE A 9 -0.40 -4.06 -5.07
CA ILE A 9 -1.13 -5.32 -4.87
C ILE A 9 -0.66 -6.35 -5.90
N ARG A 10 0.61 -6.31 -6.27
CA ARG A 10 1.06 -6.92 -7.53
C ARG A 10 0.82 -8.41 -7.68
N ASP A 11 0.67 -9.19 -6.64
CA ASP A 11 0.60 -10.64 -6.80
C ASP A 11 -0.53 -11.38 -6.08
N ARG A 12 -1.37 -10.72 -5.26
CA ARG A 12 -2.39 -11.46 -4.47
C ARG A 12 -3.81 -10.94 -4.54
N LEU A 13 -4.03 -9.67 -4.84
CA LEU A 13 -5.37 -9.11 -5.01
C LEU A 13 -5.49 -8.49 -6.40
N LYS A 14 -6.23 -9.12 -7.28
CA LYS A 14 -6.61 -8.50 -8.57
C LYS A 14 -7.96 -7.83 -8.40
N ILE A 15 -7.93 -6.56 -8.02
CA ILE A 15 -9.15 -5.79 -7.84
C ILE A 15 -9.72 -5.37 -9.20
N GLY A 16 -10.93 -5.79 -9.47
CA GLY A 16 -11.72 -5.42 -10.64
C GLY A 16 -12.97 -4.66 -10.26
N TRP A 17 -13.52 -3.92 -11.23
CA TRP A 17 -14.84 -3.33 -11.13
C TRP A 17 -15.81 -4.17 -11.93
N THR A 18 -16.91 -4.55 -11.31
CA THR A 18 -18.04 -5.19 -12.01
C THR A 18 -18.81 -4.17 -12.82
N ALA A 19 -19.63 -4.62 -13.76
CA ALA A 19 -20.44 -3.74 -14.60
C ALA A 19 -21.45 -2.89 -13.81
N ASP A 20 -21.87 -3.38 -12.64
CA ASP A 20 -22.77 -2.71 -11.70
C ASP A 20 -22.04 -1.83 -10.66
N GLY A 21 -20.73 -1.64 -10.82
CA GLY A 21 -19.94 -0.70 -10.03
C GLY A 21 -19.44 -1.23 -8.68
N ARG A 22 -19.52 -2.55 -8.44
CA ARG A 22 -18.95 -3.19 -7.25
C ARG A 22 -17.44 -3.41 -7.41
N ILE A 23 -16.74 -3.47 -6.29
CA ILE A 23 -15.31 -3.78 -6.26
C ILE A 23 -15.16 -5.25 -5.85
N THR A 24 -14.46 -6.05 -6.66
CA THR A 24 -14.22 -7.46 -6.39
C THR A 24 -12.76 -7.82 -6.49
N ASP A 25 -12.37 -8.85 -5.74
CA ASP A 25 -11.08 -9.53 -5.92
C ASP A 25 -11.24 -10.66 -6.93
N VAL A 26 -10.72 -10.46 -8.12
CA VAL A 26 -10.78 -11.45 -9.22
C VAL A 26 -9.62 -12.45 -9.20
N SER A 27 -8.75 -12.39 -8.18
CA SER A 27 -7.63 -13.33 -8.03
C SER A 27 -7.98 -14.57 -7.22
N ARG A 28 -9.12 -14.55 -6.52
CA ARG A 28 -9.56 -15.64 -5.65
C ARG A 28 -10.58 -16.53 -6.34
N GLU A 29 -10.60 -17.80 -5.99
CA GLU A 29 -11.62 -18.76 -6.46
C GLU A 29 -13.02 -18.38 -5.96
N VAL A 30 -13.11 -17.72 -4.82
CA VAL A 30 -14.36 -17.16 -4.29
C VAL A 30 -14.32 -15.66 -4.48
N GLU A 31 -15.31 -15.13 -5.19
CA GLU A 31 -15.45 -13.69 -5.41
C GLU A 31 -15.72 -13.00 -4.07
N VAL A 32 -14.78 -12.13 -3.67
CA VAL A 32 -14.91 -11.30 -2.46
C VAL A 32 -15.29 -9.89 -2.89
N GLU A 33 -16.44 -9.45 -2.43
CA GLU A 33 -16.92 -8.09 -2.68
C GLU A 33 -16.40 -7.14 -1.60
N TYR A 34 -15.93 -5.97 -2.01
CA TYR A 34 -15.48 -4.91 -1.11
C TYR A 34 -16.37 -3.67 -1.22
N ASP A 35 -16.67 -3.05 -0.09
CA ASP A 35 -17.31 -1.74 -0.05
C ASP A 35 -16.36 -0.71 -0.70
N PRO A 36 -16.85 0.13 -1.64
CA PRO A 36 -16.07 1.23 -2.22
C PRO A 36 -15.46 2.20 -1.19
N GLN A 37 -16.02 2.27 0.00
CA GLN A 37 -15.54 3.09 1.12
C GLN A 37 -14.55 2.35 2.03
N THR A 38 -14.23 1.09 1.74
CA THR A 38 -13.26 0.34 2.54
C THR A 38 -11.91 1.06 2.57
N PRO A 39 -11.37 1.37 3.75
CA PRO A 39 -10.05 1.97 3.89
C PRO A 39 -8.98 1.09 3.26
N VAL A 40 -8.05 1.70 2.54
CA VAL A 40 -6.90 1.01 1.95
C VAL A 40 -5.61 1.57 2.50
N SER A 41 -4.62 0.70 2.68
CA SER A 41 -3.30 1.14 3.11
C SER A 41 -2.64 2.00 2.04
N MET A 42 -2.07 3.13 2.46
CA MET A 42 -1.23 3.98 1.62
C MET A 42 0.26 3.66 1.80
N ASN A 43 0.60 2.53 2.42
CA ASN A 43 1.97 2.12 2.74
C ASN A 43 2.78 3.17 3.51
N CYS A 44 2.11 3.94 4.36
CA CYS A 44 2.75 4.86 5.29
C CYS A 44 2.58 4.33 6.71
N TRP A 45 3.65 3.84 7.30
CA TRP A 45 3.64 3.15 8.58
C TRP A 45 4.46 3.93 9.60
N GLY A 46 3.85 4.24 10.73
CA GLY A 46 4.55 4.70 11.93
C GLY A 46 4.80 3.50 12.83
N CYS A 47 6.05 3.14 13.01
CA CYS A 47 6.43 1.95 13.75
C CYS A 47 7.27 2.30 14.97
N PRO A 48 7.08 1.64 16.12
CA PRO A 48 7.99 1.75 17.24
C PRO A 48 9.33 1.05 16.92
N PRO A 49 10.43 1.42 17.58
CA PRO A 49 11.74 0.81 17.35
C PRO A 49 11.76 -0.70 17.53
N GLU A 50 10.97 -1.23 18.42
CA GLU A 50 10.87 -2.66 18.76
C GLU A 50 10.40 -3.49 17.54
N LEU A 51 9.62 -2.90 16.64
CA LEU A 51 9.21 -3.57 15.41
C LEU A 51 10.42 -3.92 14.53
N MET A 52 11.50 -3.15 14.59
CA MET A 52 12.71 -3.42 13.82
C MET A 52 13.42 -4.71 14.27
N GLU A 53 13.25 -5.10 15.53
CA GLU A 53 13.79 -6.36 16.06
C GLU A 53 13.05 -7.57 15.47
N GLU A 54 11.75 -7.40 15.15
CA GLU A 54 10.95 -8.43 14.49
C GLU A 54 11.26 -8.59 12.99
N PHE A 55 11.72 -7.52 12.34
CA PHE A 55 12.00 -7.56 10.91
C PHE A 55 13.11 -8.53 10.53
N GLN A 56 14.21 -8.48 11.26
CA GLN A 56 15.41 -9.26 10.88
C GLN A 56 15.17 -10.77 10.88
N PRO A 57 14.64 -11.38 11.93
CA PRO A 57 14.41 -12.83 11.96
C PRO A 57 13.37 -13.26 10.90
N ARG A 58 12.32 -12.48 10.69
CA ARG A 58 11.28 -12.78 9.71
C ARG A 58 11.80 -12.65 8.27
N PHE A 59 12.65 -11.65 8.01
CA PHE A 59 13.28 -11.50 6.70
C PHE A 59 14.26 -12.63 6.40
N ILE A 60 15.05 -13.07 7.40
CA ILE A 60 15.93 -14.23 7.27
C ILE A 60 15.10 -15.48 6.96
N HIS A 61 14.04 -15.71 7.72
CA HIS A 61 13.15 -16.84 7.48
C HIS A 61 12.55 -16.82 6.07
N PHE A 62 12.11 -15.64 5.60
CA PHE A 62 11.62 -15.47 4.24
C PHE A 62 12.69 -15.86 3.20
N LEU A 63 13.94 -15.39 3.37
CA LEU A 63 15.02 -15.70 2.43
C LEU A 63 15.35 -17.19 2.39
N GLU A 64 15.25 -17.89 3.51
CA GLU A 64 15.53 -19.33 3.61
C GLU A 64 14.41 -20.18 2.98
N HIS A 65 13.18 -19.66 2.88
CA HIS A 65 12.01 -20.43 2.47
C HIS A 65 11.34 -19.90 1.19
N MET A 66 11.88 -18.83 0.58
CA MET A 66 11.33 -18.30 -0.66
C MET A 66 11.43 -19.33 -1.81
N GLU A 67 10.33 -19.50 -2.53
CA GLU A 67 10.26 -20.48 -3.64
C GLU A 67 10.97 -19.98 -4.90
N ASP A 68 10.82 -18.72 -5.25
CA ASP A 68 11.40 -18.11 -6.45
C ASP A 68 12.16 -16.82 -6.09
N PRO A 69 13.51 -16.87 -6.08
CA PRO A 69 14.33 -15.72 -5.73
C PRO A 69 14.15 -14.49 -6.63
N LEU A 70 13.60 -14.68 -7.83
CA LEU A 70 13.38 -13.59 -8.78
C LEU A 70 11.99 -12.96 -8.69
N LYS A 71 11.06 -13.61 -7.99
CA LYS A 71 9.66 -13.18 -7.93
C LYS A 71 9.12 -13.03 -6.52
N SER A 72 9.70 -13.73 -5.54
CA SER A 72 9.25 -13.64 -4.16
C SER A 72 9.54 -12.26 -3.59
N GLU A 73 8.56 -11.68 -2.92
CA GLU A 73 8.65 -10.35 -2.30
C GLU A 73 8.33 -10.47 -0.81
N PHE A 74 9.16 -9.86 0.06
CA PHE A 74 8.87 -9.71 1.48
C PHE A 74 8.01 -8.46 1.68
N LEU A 75 6.72 -8.66 1.90
CA LEU A 75 5.75 -7.59 1.93
C LEU A 75 5.51 -7.10 3.37
N LEU A 76 5.77 -5.83 3.63
CA LEU A 76 5.53 -5.21 4.93
C LEU A 76 4.09 -5.39 5.46
N PRO A 77 3.02 -5.21 4.65
CA PRO A 77 1.67 -5.44 5.11
C PRO A 77 1.40 -6.88 5.56
N GLU A 78 2.04 -7.87 4.93
CA GLU A 78 1.90 -9.28 5.31
C GLU A 78 2.59 -9.55 6.65
N MET A 79 3.83 -9.10 6.80
CA MET A 79 4.56 -9.22 8.06
C MET A 79 3.78 -8.60 9.23
N ILE A 80 3.19 -7.41 9.03
CA ILE A 80 2.37 -6.77 10.06
C ILE A 80 1.09 -7.58 10.31
N GLY A 81 0.48 -8.13 9.26
CA GLY A 81 -0.65 -9.04 9.37
C GLY A 81 -0.34 -10.26 10.22
N ASP A 82 0.83 -10.86 10.04
CA ASP A 82 1.29 -12.01 10.84
C ASP A 82 1.45 -11.61 12.31
N LEU A 83 2.08 -10.47 12.59
CA LEU A 83 2.21 -9.97 13.97
C LEU A 83 0.87 -9.70 14.66
N LEU A 84 -0.14 -9.23 13.90
CA LEU A 84 -1.50 -9.06 14.40
C LEU A 84 -2.14 -10.41 14.74
N HIS A 85 -2.00 -11.41 13.86
CA HIS A 85 -2.53 -12.76 14.09
C HIS A 85 -1.87 -13.45 15.27
N GLU A 86 -0.58 -13.22 15.48
CA GLU A 86 0.19 -13.73 16.61
C GLU A 86 -0.13 -13.00 17.93
N GLY A 87 -0.85 -11.89 17.86
CA GLY A 87 -1.15 -11.05 19.03
C GLY A 87 0.07 -10.26 19.53
N CYS A 88 1.10 -10.13 18.71
CA CYS A 88 2.35 -9.43 19.04
C CYS A 88 2.33 -7.94 18.68
N ALA A 89 1.32 -7.48 17.95
CA ALA A 89 1.18 -6.08 17.55
C ALA A 89 -0.29 -5.63 17.53
N GLU A 90 -0.47 -4.33 17.64
CA GLU A 90 -1.74 -3.65 17.39
C GLU A 90 -1.54 -2.60 16.28
N VAL A 91 -2.54 -2.43 15.42
CA VAL A 91 -2.52 -1.43 14.35
C VAL A 91 -3.64 -0.43 14.54
N THR A 92 -3.28 0.85 14.64
CA THR A 92 -4.23 1.95 14.60
C THR A 92 -4.30 2.51 13.19
N VAL A 93 -5.48 2.47 12.57
CA VAL A 93 -5.70 3.06 11.25
C VAL A 93 -5.99 4.55 11.42
N LEU A 94 -5.15 5.38 10.80
CA LEU A 94 -5.34 6.82 10.76
C LEU A 94 -5.98 7.20 9.42
N PRO A 95 -7.25 7.64 9.38
CA PRO A 95 -7.89 8.02 8.13
C PRO A 95 -7.27 9.30 7.57
N VAL A 96 -7.01 9.31 6.27
CA VAL A 96 -6.51 10.49 5.54
C VAL A 96 -7.53 10.88 4.47
N HIS A 97 -7.86 12.16 4.41
CA HIS A 97 -8.80 12.71 3.44
C HIS A 97 -8.10 13.42 2.27
N ASN A 98 -6.78 13.44 2.28
CA ASN A 98 -5.98 14.08 1.25
C ASN A 98 -6.00 13.25 -0.03
N LYS A 99 -5.96 13.95 -1.17
CA LYS A 99 -5.83 13.27 -2.46
C LYS A 99 -4.44 12.65 -2.55
N TRP A 100 -4.41 11.36 -2.92
CA TRP A 100 -3.15 10.65 -3.14
C TRP A 100 -2.59 10.92 -4.54
N TYR A 101 -1.28 11.08 -4.63
CA TYR A 101 -0.55 11.24 -5.88
C TYR A 101 0.60 10.24 -5.92
N GLY A 102 0.68 9.44 -6.98
CA GLY A 102 1.77 8.50 -7.20
C GLY A 102 2.61 8.88 -8.40
N VAL A 103 3.92 8.73 -8.28
CA VAL A 103 4.89 8.89 -9.38
C VAL A 103 5.55 7.55 -9.61
N THR A 104 4.96 6.75 -10.46
CA THR A 104 5.50 5.44 -10.80
C THR A 104 5.98 5.38 -12.25
N TYR A 105 5.29 6.07 -13.11
CA TYR A 105 5.60 6.16 -14.52
C TYR A 105 5.98 7.58 -14.92
N ARG A 106 6.75 7.71 -16.00
CA ARG A 106 7.21 9.02 -16.49
C ARG A 106 6.04 9.95 -16.85
N GLU A 107 4.95 9.39 -17.36
CA GLU A 107 3.74 10.14 -17.70
C GLU A 107 2.98 10.71 -16.50
N ASP A 108 3.25 10.20 -15.28
CA ASP A 108 2.63 10.73 -14.06
C ASP A 108 3.30 12.03 -13.59
N HIS A 109 4.56 12.24 -13.98
CA HIS A 109 5.38 13.35 -13.51
C HIS A 109 4.73 14.73 -13.72
N GLU A 110 4.24 15.03 -14.91
CA GLU A 110 3.65 16.33 -15.21
C GLU A 110 2.40 16.61 -14.38
N LYS A 111 1.54 15.59 -14.21
CA LYS A 111 0.32 15.71 -13.41
C LYS A 111 0.62 15.92 -11.93
N VAL A 112 1.60 15.20 -11.41
CA VAL A 112 2.00 15.32 -10.01
C VAL A 112 2.71 16.63 -9.75
N ALA A 113 3.61 17.08 -10.65
CA ALA A 113 4.26 18.36 -10.53
C ALA A 113 3.25 19.53 -10.52
N ALA A 114 2.27 19.51 -11.43
CA ALA A 114 1.20 20.50 -11.45
C ALA A 114 0.36 20.48 -10.16
N ALA A 115 0.02 19.30 -9.64
CA ALA A 115 -0.71 19.16 -8.39
C ALA A 115 0.10 19.69 -7.20
N MET A 116 1.39 19.39 -7.11
CA MET A 116 2.26 19.90 -6.04
C MET A 116 2.42 21.41 -6.11
N ALA A 117 2.56 21.98 -7.32
CA ALA A 117 2.60 23.42 -7.51
C ALA A 117 1.30 24.10 -7.03
N ALA A 118 0.14 23.52 -7.32
CA ALA A 118 -1.14 24.04 -6.84
C ALA A 118 -1.23 23.99 -5.31
N LEU A 119 -0.87 22.87 -4.69
CA LEU A 119 -0.87 22.71 -3.23
C LEU A 119 0.11 23.67 -2.53
N THR A 120 1.23 24.02 -3.18
CA THR A 120 2.18 25.02 -2.71
C THR A 120 1.59 26.42 -2.82
N ALA A 121 0.95 26.75 -3.95
CA ALA A 121 0.28 28.03 -4.15
C ALA A 121 -0.86 28.26 -3.15
N ASP A 122 -1.58 27.20 -2.79
CA ASP A 122 -2.64 27.20 -1.78
C ASP A 122 -2.09 27.25 -0.33
N GLY A 123 -0.76 27.27 -0.15
CA GLY A 123 -0.09 27.34 1.15
C GLY A 123 -0.09 26.07 1.98
N LEU A 124 -0.51 24.94 1.40
CA LEU A 124 -0.50 23.64 2.09
C LEU A 124 0.94 23.11 2.27
N TYR A 125 1.81 23.39 1.30
CA TYR A 125 3.23 23.09 1.35
C TYR A 125 4.08 24.34 1.27
N PRO A 126 5.22 24.40 1.96
CA PRO A 126 6.17 25.51 1.81
C PRO A 126 6.88 25.43 0.45
N GLU A 127 7.24 26.58 -0.12
CA GLU A 127 8.03 26.65 -1.35
C GLU A 127 9.40 25.96 -1.24
N LYS A 128 9.97 25.95 -0.04
CA LYS A 128 11.25 25.29 0.26
C LYS A 128 11.11 24.46 1.52
N LEU A 129 11.54 23.21 1.44
CA LEU A 129 11.74 22.37 2.62
C LEU A 129 12.93 22.92 3.43
N LYS A 130 12.74 23.00 4.75
CA LYS A 130 13.81 23.42 5.66
C LYS A 130 14.80 22.29 5.88
#